data_6fa34d5f13533f8e31296a0c9dc17a06
#
_entry.id   6fa34d5f13533f8e31296a0c9dc17a06
#
_cell.length_a   1.000
_cell.length_b   1.000
_cell.length_c   1.000
_cell.angle_alpha   90.00
_cell.angle_beta   90.00
_cell.angle_gamma   90.00
#
_symmetry.space_group_name_H-M   'P 1'
#
loop_
_entity.id
_entity.type
_entity.pdbx_description
1 polymer ?
#
loop_
_entity_poly.entity_id
_entity_poly.type
_entity_poly.pdbx_seq_one_letter_code
_entity_poly.pdbx_strand_id
1 'polypeptide(L)'
;MYEDFKKVTQVAMVVRDADAVAKVFARIFGVDVPEGRWTDPYDKAHTTFNGEPTEARSKLVFFEMDNLQIELIQPDGKPSTWQQYLDEHGEGIHHIAFFVKNMEGEIKRLGEIGMSLEQRGQYTGGEY
;
A
#
# COMPACT_ATOMS: atom_id res chain seq x y z
N MET A 1 -15.54 14.62 12.33
CA MET A 1 -14.35 15.47 12.20
C MET A 1 -13.20 14.65 11.66
N TYR A 2 -12.06 15.19 11.53
CA TYR A 2 -10.97 14.54 10.79
C TYR A 2 -9.94 13.90 11.73
N GLU A 3 -10.41 13.29 12.81
CA GLU A 3 -9.54 12.65 13.82
C GLU A 3 -8.72 11.49 13.23
N ASP A 4 -9.29 10.78 12.25
CA ASP A 4 -8.61 9.66 11.61
C ASP A 4 -7.29 10.08 10.92
N PHE A 5 -7.19 11.34 10.49
CA PHE A 5 -5.99 11.88 9.83
C PHE A 5 -4.95 12.45 10.79
N LYS A 6 -5.09 12.21 12.08
CA LYS A 6 -4.09 12.61 13.09
C LYS A 6 -3.14 11.46 13.45
N LYS A 7 -3.40 10.26 12.96
CA LYS A 7 -2.59 9.09 13.27
C LYS A 7 -2.14 8.40 12.00
N VAL A 8 -0.87 8.54 11.65
CA VAL A 8 -0.25 7.75 10.58
C VAL A 8 -0.13 6.31 11.07
N THR A 9 -0.70 5.37 10.32
CA THR A 9 -0.71 3.95 10.67
C THR A 9 0.32 3.14 9.90
N GLN A 10 0.81 3.66 8.78
CA GLN A 10 1.71 2.93 7.92
C GLN A 10 2.62 3.87 7.13
N VAL A 11 3.86 3.42 6.93
CA VAL A 11 4.77 3.96 5.91
C VAL A 11 5.09 2.82 4.96
N ALA A 12 4.84 3.02 3.68
CA ALA A 12 5.01 2.02 2.65
C ALA A 12 6.13 2.37 1.67
N MET A 13 6.89 1.35 1.30
CA MET A 13 8.02 1.48 0.36
C MET A 13 7.84 0.53 -0.80
N VAL A 14 8.03 1.03 -2.02
CA VAL A 14 8.08 0.20 -3.23
C VAL A 14 9.51 -0.29 -3.42
N VAL A 15 9.66 -1.60 -3.60
CA VAL A 15 10.95 -2.28 -3.79
C VAL A 15 10.85 -3.31 -4.90
N ARG A 16 12.00 -3.69 -5.48
CA ARG A 16 12.05 -4.68 -6.55
C ARG A 16 11.95 -6.11 -6.04
N ASP A 17 12.45 -6.36 -4.84
CA ASP A 17 12.45 -7.68 -4.21
C ASP A 17 12.12 -7.54 -2.73
N ALA A 18 10.84 -7.71 -2.40
CA ALA A 18 10.35 -7.51 -1.04
C ALA A 18 10.97 -8.49 -0.04
N ASP A 19 11.18 -9.74 -0.43
CA ASP A 19 11.78 -10.74 0.46
C ASP A 19 13.24 -10.42 0.77
N ALA A 20 14.00 -9.98 -0.22
CA ALA A 20 15.40 -9.60 -0.03
C ALA A 20 15.54 -8.39 0.89
N VAL A 21 14.71 -7.36 0.68
CA VAL A 21 14.72 -6.15 1.52
C VAL A 21 14.24 -6.49 2.94
N ALA A 22 13.23 -7.35 3.06
CA ALA A 22 12.73 -7.79 4.37
C ALA A 22 13.81 -8.46 5.21
N LYS A 23 14.69 -9.25 4.60
CA LYS A 23 15.81 -9.88 5.33
C LYS A 23 16.76 -8.84 5.92
N VAL A 24 17.04 -7.77 5.18
CA VAL A 24 17.90 -6.67 5.66
C VAL A 24 17.22 -5.91 6.79
N PHE A 25 15.95 -5.56 6.61
CA PHE A 25 15.19 -4.82 7.62
C PHE A 25 15.02 -5.64 8.91
N ALA A 26 14.77 -6.94 8.80
CA ALA A 26 14.68 -7.82 9.97
C ALA A 26 15.97 -7.81 10.80
N ARG A 27 17.13 -7.77 10.14
CA ARG A 27 18.42 -7.65 10.83
C ARG A 27 18.58 -6.29 11.51
N ILE A 28 18.17 -5.21 10.86
CA ILE A 28 18.21 -3.86 11.44
C ILE A 28 17.32 -3.78 12.69
N PHE A 29 16.11 -4.34 12.60
CA PHE A 29 15.12 -4.26 13.69
C PHE A 29 15.33 -5.32 14.77
N GLY A 30 16.13 -6.34 14.51
CA GLY A 30 16.34 -7.44 15.45
C GLY A 30 15.13 -8.34 15.62
N VAL A 31 14.40 -8.59 14.53
CA VAL A 31 13.19 -9.41 14.52
C VAL A 31 13.31 -10.54 13.51
N ASP A 32 12.40 -11.52 13.60
CA ASP A 32 12.28 -12.56 12.59
C ASP A 32 11.80 -11.96 11.27
N VAL A 33 12.19 -12.58 10.15
CA VAL A 33 11.77 -12.13 8.80
C VAL A 33 10.28 -12.43 8.61
N PRO A 34 9.43 -11.41 8.39
CA PRO A 34 8.02 -11.67 8.10
C PRO A 34 7.84 -12.37 6.76
N GLU A 35 6.79 -13.17 6.64
CA GLU A 35 6.42 -13.83 5.39
C GLU A 35 5.77 -12.83 4.43
N GLY A 36 6.23 -12.83 3.18
CA GLY A 36 5.62 -12.04 2.12
C GLY A 36 4.36 -12.72 1.57
N ARG A 37 3.35 -11.92 1.23
CA ARG A 37 2.09 -12.40 0.67
C ARG A 37 1.68 -11.54 -0.51
N TRP A 38 1.15 -12.19 -1.54
CA TRP A 38 0.57 -11.48 -2.68
C TRP A 38 -0.81 -10.96 -2.34
N THR A 39 -1.13 -9.77 -2.84
CA THR A 39 -2.51 -9.26 -2.80
C THR A 39 -3.43 -10.18 -3.59
N ASP A 40 -4.74 -10.10 -3.31
CA ASP A 40 -5.72 -10.94 -4.00
C ASP A 40 -5.78 -10.64 -5.50
N PRO A 41 -6.14 -11.65 -6.33
CA PRO A 41 -6.40 -11.42 -7.75
C PRO A 41 -7.66 -10.56 -7.96
N TYR A 42 -7.83 -10.07 -9.19
CA TYR A 42 -8.89 -9.11 -9.54
C TYR A 42 -10.31 -9.58 -9.18
N ASP A 43 -10.61 -10.86 -9.31
CA ASP A 43 -11.94 -11.39 -9.00
C ASP A 43 -12.34 -11.19 -7.53
N LYS A 44 -11.38 -10.98 -6.64
CA LYS A 44 -11.60 -10.68 -5.22
C LYS A 44 -11.29 -9.22 -4.89
N ALA A 45 -10.18 -8.70 -5.39
CA ALA A 45 -9.71 -7.36 -5.05
C ALA A 45 -10.43 -6.24 -5.79
N HIS A 46 -10.93 -6.51 -7.00
CA HIS A 46 -11.61 -5.52 -7.85
C HIS A 46 -10.79 -4.23 -8.00
N THR A 47 -9.47 -4.38 -8.13
CA THR A 47 -8.54 -3.25 -8.13
C THR A 47 -8.78 -2.36 -9.34
N THR A 48 -8.82 -1.05 -9.10
CA THR A 48 -8.87 -0.03 -10.14
C THR A 48 -7.66 0.89 -10.03
N PHE A 49 -7.15 1.32 -11.17
CA PHE A 49 -6.05 2.28 -11.27
C PHE A 49 -6.44 3.36 -12.28
N ASN A 50 -6.48 4.61 -11.82
CA ASN A 50 -6.98 5.75 -12.61
C ASN A 50 -8.39 5.50 -13.20
N GLY A 51 -9.25 4.85 -12.40
CA GLY A 51 -10.63 4.55 -12.78
C GLY A 51 -10.81 3.32 -13.66
N GLU A 52 -9.74 2.66 -14.10
CA GLU A 52 -9.80 1.48 -14.95
C GLU A 52 -9.49 0.21 -14.17
N PRO A 53 -10.18 -0.92 -14.45
CA PRO A 53 -9.84 -2.19 -13.85
C PRO A 53 -8.39 -2.59 -14.16
N THR A 54 -7.70 -3.14 -13.18
CA THR A 54 -6.36 -3.68 -13.37
C THR A 54 -6.21 -5.02 -12.67
N GLU A 55 -5.47 -5.93 -13.28
CA GLU A 55 -5.13 -7.21 -12.67
C GLU A 55 -3.84 -7.15 -11.85
N ALA A 56 -3.27 -5.95 -11.66
CA ALA A 56 -2.04 -5.78 -10.92
C ALA A 56 -2.17 -6.32 -9.49
N ARG A 57 -1.12 -6.98 -9.07
CA ARG A 57 -0.94 -7.49 -7.71
C ARG A 57 0.41 -7.03 -7.21
N SER A 58 0.56 -7.06 -5.90
CA SER A 58 1.87 -6.82 -5.31
C SER A 58 2.13 -7.81 -4.19
N LYS A 59 3.41 -8.11 -3.98
CA LYS A 59 3.85 -8.88 -2.83
C LYS A 59 4.12 -7.92 -1.69
N LEU A 60 3.47 -8.16 -0.56
CA LEU A 60 3.53 -7.31 0.62
C LEU A 60 4.30 -8.01 1.73
N VAL A 61 5.19 -7.28 2.39
CA VAL A 61 5.81 -7.70 3.65
C VAL A 61 5.57 -6.62 4.68
N PHE A 62 5.04 -7.01 5.85
CA PHE A 62 4.69 -6.07 6.92
C PHE A 62 5.59 -6.22 8.13
N PHE A 63 6.11 -5.11 8.63
CA PHE A 63 6.79 -5.03 9.92
C PHE A 63 5.92 -4.21 10.86
N GLU A 64 5.48 -4.83 11.95
CA GLU A 64 4.72 -4.15 12.99
C GLU A 64 5.70 -3.48 13.95
N MET A 65 5.74 -2.15 13.92
CA MET A 65 6.57 -1.35 14.82
C MET A 65 5.70 -0.87 16.01
N ASP A 66 6.32 -0.34 17.04
CA ASP A 66 5.59 0.13 18.22
C ASP A 66 4.61 1.27 17.91
N ASN A 67 4.92 2.08 16.90
CA ASN A 67 4.16 3.28 16.59
C ASN A 67 3.42 3.24 15.25
N LEU A 68 3.82 2.38 14.32
CA LEU A 68 3.18 2.24 13.00
C LEU A 68 3.63 0.95 12.32
N GLN A 69 3.05 0.65 11.17
CA GLN A 69 3.45 -0.47 10.34
C GLN A 69 4.36 0.01 9.22
N ILE A 70 5.42 -0.73 8.93
CA ILE A 70 6.22 -0.54 7.72
C ILE A 70 5.80 -1.62 6.72
N GLU A 71 5.47 -1.19 5.51
CA GLU A 71 5.06 -2.08 4.41
C GLU A 71 6.10 -2.04 3.29
N LEU A 72 6.54 -3.22 2.85
CA LEU A 72 7.32 -3.36 1.62
C LEU A 72 6.39 -3.84 0.53
N ILE A 73 6.46 -3.23 -0.65
CA ILE A 73 5.58 -3.51 -1.79
C ILE A 73 6.42 -3.86 -2.99
N GLN A 74 6.27 -5.09 -3.50
CA GLN A 74 6.89 -5.52 -4.73
C GLN A 74 5.80 -5.65 -5.81
N PRO A 75 5.74 -4.73 -6.79
CA PRO A 75 4.75 -4.83 -7.87
C PRO A 75 5.02 -5.99 -8.80
N ASP A 76 3.99 -6.42 -9.55
CA ASP A 76 4.07 -7.56 -10.46
C ASP A 76 4.30 -7.19 -11.93
N GLY A 77 4.55 -5.92 -12.23
CA GLY A 77 4.79 -5.43 -13.59
C GLY A 77 3.53 -4.94 -14.31
N LYS A 78 2.34 -5.21 -13.78
CA LYS A 78 1.08 -4.76 -14.39
C LYS A 78 0.73 -3.35 -13.94
N PRO A 79 -0.16 -2.63 -14.67
CA PRO A 79 -0.48 -1.23 -14.37
C PRO A 79 -1.03 -1.04 -12.96
N SER A 80 -0.33 -0.25 -12.18
CA SER A 80 -0.70 0.12 -10.81
C SER A 80 0.08 1.35 -10.37
N THR A 81 -0.39 2.03 -9.31
CA THR A 81 0.36 3.12 -8.69
C THR A 81 1.72 2.64 -8.19
N TRP A 82 1.83 1.39 -7.75
CA TRP A 82 3.08 0.78 -7.28
C TRP A 82 4.09 0.63 -8.42
N GLN A 83 3.66 0.07 -9.55
CA GLN A 83 4.52 -0.12 -10.71
C GLN A 83 4.93 1.21 -11.32
N GLN A 84 3.99 2.15 -11.43
CA GLN A 84 4.27 3.49 -11.94
C GLN A 84 5.36 4.18 -11.12
N TYR A 85 5.26 4.12 -9.79
CA TYR A 85 6.28 4.71 -8.92
C TYR A 85 7.65 4.06 -9.16
N LEU A 86 7.71 2.73 -9.20
CA LEU A 86 8.96 2.00 -9.42
C LEU A 86 9.60 2.38 -10.76
N ASP A 87 8.78 2.49 -11.81
CA ASP A 87 9.26 2.84 -13.15
C ASP A 87 9.78 4.28 -13.22
N GLU A 88 9.11 5.21 -12.55
CA GLU A 88 9.45 6.64 -12.61
C GLU A 88 10.54 7.05 -11.63
N HIS A 89 10.61 6.44 -10.45
CA HIS A 89 11.45 6.88 -9.34
C HIS A 89 12.45 5.83 -8.85
N GLY A 90 12.26 4.56 -9.20
CA GLY A 90 13.00 3.47 -8.58
C GLY A 90 12.44 3.13 -7.18
N GLU A 91 13.23 2.47 -6.35
CA GLU A 91 12.82 2.09 -5.01
C GLU A 91 12.74 3.31 -4.09
N GLY A 92 11.75 3.33 -3.21
CA GLY A 92 11.61 4.42 -2.23
C GLY A 92 10.27 4.42 -1.52
N ILE A 93 10.06 5.43 -0.68
CA ILE A 93 8.82 5.63 0.06
C ILE A 93 7.72 6.04 -0.91
N HIS A 94 6.65 5.26 -0.92
CA HIS A 94 5.52 5.43 -1.84
C HIS A 94 4.36 6.18 -1.20
N HIS A 95 3.97 5.81 0.03
CA HIS A 95 2.84 6.45 0.70
C HIS A 95 2.89 6.32 2.21
N ILE A 96 2.07 7.12 2.86
CA ILE A 96 1.66 6.93 4.25
C ILE A 96 0.17 6.57 4.26
N ALA A 97 -0.28 5.85 5.27
CA ALA A 97 -1.66 5.42 5.36
C ALA A 97 -2.31 5.85 6.67
N PHE A 98 -3.63 5.99 6.60
CA PHE A 98 -4.51 6.27 7.71
C PHE A 98 -5.68 5.29 7.67
N PHE A 99 -6.16 4.85 8.82
CA PHE A 99 -7.43 4.13 8.88
C PHE A 99 -8.56 5.14 8.96
N VAL A 100 -9.57 4.96 8.11
CA VAL A 100 -10.74 5.81 8.08
C VAL A 100 -12.01 4.96 8.24
N LYS A 101 -13.06 5.56 8.80
CA LYS A 101 -14.33 4.87 9.06
C LYS A 101 -15.26 4.90 7.86
N ASN A 102 -15.13 5.88 6.98
CA ASN A 102 -16.00 6.10 5.84
C ASN A 102 -15.19 6.43 4.60
N MET A 103 -14.75 5.40 3.90
CA MET A 103 -13.91 5.54 2.70
C MET A 103 -14.58 6.42 1.64
N GLU A 104 -15.87 6.20 1.34
CA GLU A 104 -16.58 6.98 0.33
C GLU A 104 -16.63 8.48 0.68
N GLY A 105 -16.93 8.78 1.93
CA GLY A 105 -16.96 10.17 2.40
C GLY A 105 -15.59 10.84 2.33
N GLU A 106 -14.53 10.11 2.63
CA GLU A 106 -13.17 10.65 2.56
C GLU A 106 -12.68 10.83 1.13
N ILE A 107 -13.01 9.90 0.23
CA ILE A 107 -12.70 10.05 -1.20
C ILE A 107 -13.34 11.34 -1.74
N LYS A 108 -14.62 11.57 -1.41
CA LYS A 108 -15.34 12.78 -1.82
C LYS A 108 -14.69 14.05 -1.23
N ARG A 109 -14.46 14.05 0.07
CA ARG A 109 -13.89 15.20 0.78
C ARG A 109 -12.51 15.57 0.25
N LEU A 110 -11.63 14.56 0.07
CA LEU A 110 -10.29 14.78 -0.45
C LEU A 110 -10.32 15.26 -1.91
N GLY A 111 -11.26 14.76 -2.70
CA GLY A 111 -11.47 15.23 -4.06
C GLY A 111 -11.87 16.72 -4.11
N GLU A 112 -12.68 17.18 -3.17
CA GLU A 112 -13.09 18.59 -3.06
C GLU A 112 -11.92 19.53 -2.76
N ILE A 113 -10.87 19.04 -2.13
CA ILE A 113 -9.65 19.82 -1.83
C ILE A 113 -8.51 19.54 -2.81
N GLY A 114 -8.79 18.89 -3.93
CA GLY A 114 -7.84 18.71 -5.02
C GLY A 114 -7.03 17.42 -5.01
N MET A 115 -7.37 16.44 -4.16
CA MET A 115 -6.71 15.13 -4.13
C MET A 115 -7.58 14.10 -4.81
N SER A 116 -7.21 13.70 -6.02
CA SER A 116 -7.95 12.69 -6.78
C SER A 116 -7.62 11.27 -6.36
N LEU A 117 -8.62 10.39 -6.46
CA LEU A 117 -8.43 8.96 -6.25
C LEU A 117 -7.57 8.38 -7.38
N GLU A 118 -6.48 7.73 -7.02
CA GLU A 118 -5.55 7.13 -7.98
C GLU A 118 -5.77 5.62 -8.10
N GLN A 119 -5.83 4.92 -6.97
CA GLN A 119 -5.98 3.47 -6.94
C GLN A 119 -6.86 3.05 -5.78
N ARG A 120 -7.64 1.99 -5.99
CA ARG A 120 -8.51 1.41 -4.98
C ARG A 120 -8.56 -0.11 -5.16
N GLY A 121 -8.60 -0.83 -4.07
CA GLY A 121 -8.74 -2.28 -4.07
C GLY A 121 -9.33 -2.79 -2.77
N GLN A 122 -9.73 -4.07 -2.79
CA GLN A 122 -10.32 -4.74 -1.64
C GLN A 122 -9.44 -5.87 -1.16
N TYR A 123 -9.50 -6.13 0.13
CA TYR A 123 -8.86 -7.29 0.78
C TYR A 123 -9.79 -7.85 1.85
N THR A 124 -9.48 -9.05 2.34
CA THR A 124 -10.25 -9.65 3.43
C THR A 124 -10.24 -8.73 4.65
N GLY A 125 -11.41 -8.20 5.01
CA GLY A 125 -11.58 -7.32 6.17
C GLY A 125 -11.53 -5.83 5.88
N GLY A 126 -11.36 -5.40 4.61
CA GLY A 126 -11.35 -3.98 4.29
C GLY A 126 -11.04 -3.62 2.85
N GLU A 127 -10.68 -2.36 2.66
CA GLU A 127 -10.29 -1.81 1.37
C GLU A 127 -9.24 -0.71 1.54
N TYR A 128 -8.53 -0.41 0.45
CA TYR A 128 -7.55 0.66 0.41
C TYR A 128 -7.80 1.57 -0.78
#